data_718086c423b59801440ea1d76b4ed31f
#
_entry.id   718086c423b59801440ea1d76b4ed31f
#
_cell.length_a   1.000
_cell.length_b   1.000
_cell.length_c   1.000
_cell.angle_alpha   90.00
_cell.angle_beta   90.00
_cell.angle_gamma   90.00
#
_symmetry.space_group_name_H-M   'P 1'
#
loop_
_entity.id
_entity.type
_entity.pdbx_description
1 polymer ?
#
loop_
_entity_poly.entity_id
_entity_poly.type
_entity_poly.pdbx_seq_one_letter_code
_entity_poly.pdbx_strand_id
1 'polypeptide(L)'
;MIKYIKYLLVFLLATGFVACSEDEGAQILGSLYEKVDITPEPGMNLVGRVTDGTGPIEGVVVSDGVTVTTTDAQGIYQMRVKRNAPFVFVSVPAEYEIPVENGMPKIYKKIAMGDNDVVQRSFKLERTGKKERFTLLALADVQIGRDDEVTMLDEEVLPLLI
;
A
#
# COMPACT_ATOMS: atom_id res chain seq x y z
N MET A 1 -8.05 -48.40 35.52
CA MET A 1 -7.95 -46.97 35.42
C MET A 1 -6.79 -46.50 34.54
N ILE A 2 -5.66 -47.14 34.48
CA ILE A 2 -4.47 -46.75 33.73
C ILE A 2 -4.58 -46.95 32.20
N LYS A 3 -5.46 -47.83 31.73
CA LYS A 3 -5.63 -48.12 30.30
C LYS A 3 -6.28 -46.99 29.48
N TYR A 4 -7.09 -46.19 30.10
CA TYR A 4 -7.83 -45.07 29.42
C TYR A 4 -7.02 -43.77 29.36
N ILE A 5 -6.00 -43.62 30.22
CA ILE A 5 -5.10 -42.46 30.22
C ILE A 5 -4.23 -42.44 28.97
N LYS A 6 -3.79 -43.60 28.43
CA LYS A 6 -3.00 -43.67 27.20
C LYS A 6 -3.78 -43.22 25.96
N TYR A 7 -5.06 -43.46 25.88
CA TYR A 7 -5.89 -43.02 24.76
C TYR A 7 -6.27 -41.56 24.85
N LEU A 8 -6.40 -41.02 26.07
CA LEU A 8 -6.65 -39.59 26.29
C LEU A 8 -5.42 -38.77 25.85
N LEU A 9 -4.18 -39.27 26.10
CA LEU A 9 -2.96 -38.57 25.72
C LEU A 9 -2.72 -38.60 24.20
N VAL A 10 -3.13 -39.68 23.50
CA VAL A 10 -3.06 -39.76 22.03
C VAL A 10 -4.11 -38.86 21.37
N PHE A 11 -5.27 -38.68 21.99
CA PHE A 11 -6.31 -37.80 21.46
C PHE A 11 -5.96 -36.31 21.62
N LEU A 12 -5.23 -35.95 22.67
CA LEU A 12 -4.77 -34.55 22.89
C LEU A 12 -3.63 -34.13 21.94
N LEU A 13 -2.87 -35.11 21.40
CA LEU A 13 -1.79 -34.85 20.43
C LEU A 13 -2.30 -34.72 18.99
N ALA A 14 -3.54 -35.14 18.70
CA ALA A 14 -4.13 -35.08 17.35
C ALA A 14 -4.89 -33.78 17.04
N THR A 15 -5.12 -32.91 18.04
CA THR A 15 -5.85 -31.64 17.85
C THR A 15 -4.94 -30.41 17.79
N GLY A 16 -3.62 -30.59 17.72
CA GLY A 16 -2.62 -29.53 17.74
C GLY A 16 -2.13 -29.04 16.38
N PHE A 17 -2.75 -29.46 15.27
CA PHE A 17 -2.51 -28.80 13.99
C PHE A 17 -3.48 -27.64 13.84
N VAL A 18 -3.20 -26.52 14.51
CA VAL A 18 -3.69 -25.23 14.07
C VAL A 18 -3.09 -25.01 12.70
N ALA A 19 -3.90 -25.14 11.66
CA ALA A 19 -3.52 -24.69 10.33
C ALA A 19 -3.19 -23.19 10.46
N CYS A 20 -1.90 -22.86 10.37
CA CYS A 20 -1.49 -21.49 10.08
C CYS A 20 -2.22 -21.12 8.77
N SER A 21 -3.17 -20.22 8.81
CA SER A 21 -3.78 -19.72 7.60
C SER A 21 -2.70 -19.03 6.77
N GLU A 22 -2.66 -19.30 5.47
CA GLU A 22 -1.72 -18.67 4.54
C GLU A 22 -1.75 -17.14 4.64
N ASP A 23 -2.89 -16.56 5.07
CA ASP A 23 -3.09 -15.14 5.29
C ASP A 23 -2.27 -14.55 6.46
N GLU A 24 -2.06 -15.27 7.55
CA GLU A 24 -1.26 -14.75 8.68
C GLU A 24 0.23 -14.68 8.30
N GLY A 25 0.73 -15.65 7.56
CA GLY A 25 2.11 -15.65 7.06
C GLY A 25 2.38 -14.49 6.11
N ALA A 26 1.46 -14.21 5.20
CA ALA A 26 1.55 -13.12 4.24
C ALA A 26 1.50 -11.74 4.92
N GLN A 27 0.67 -11.58 5.96
CA GLN A 27 0.58 -10.34 6.74
C GLN A 27 1.85 -10.07 7.55
N ILE A 28 2.45 -11.10 8.14
CA ILE A 28 3.72 -10.99 8.88
C ILE A 28 4.86 -10.61 7.93
N LEU A 29 4.97 -11.28 6.78
CA LEU A 29 5.96 -10.95 5.76
C LEU A 29 5.78 -9.49 5.27
N GLY A 30 4.56 -9.09 4.92
CA GLY A 30 4.25 -7.73 4.49
C GLY A 30 4.67 -6.67 5.51
N SER A 31 4.40 -6.93 6.81
CA SER A 31 4.82 -6.04 7.90
C SER A 31 6.34 -5.95 8.07
N LEU A 32 7.07 -7.03 7.82
CA LEU A 32 8.54 -7.04 7.86
C LEU A 32 9.14 -6.23 6.70
N TYR A 33 8.56 -6.31 5.50
CA TYR A 33 9.02 -5.52 4.36
C TYR A 33 8.77 -4.01 4.52
N GLU A 34 7.73 -3.61 5.23
CA GLU A 34 7.43 -2.19 5.49
C GLU A 34 8.36 -1.55 6.53
N LYS A 35 8.91 -2.33 7.44
CA LYS A 35 9.71 -1.84 8.59
C LYS A 35 11.23 -1.90 8.38
N VAL A 36 11.70 -2.19 7.16
CA VAL A 36 13.15 -2.22 6.90
C VAL A 36 13.72 -0.82 7.01
N ASP A 37 14.72 -0.67 7.86
CA ASP A 37 15.51 0.55 7.95
C ASP A 37 16.32 0.73 6.66
N ILE A 38 16.05 1.82 5.95
CA ILE A 38 16.76 2.19 4.73
C ILE A 38 17.78 3.25 5.09
N THR A 39 19.06 2.91 4.90
CA THR A 39 20.14 3.91 5.02
C THR A 39 20.13 4.79 3.78
N PRO A 40 19.89 6.10 3.91
CA PRO A 40 19.87 6.97 2.76
C PRO A 40 21.25 7.16 2.14
N GLU A 41 21.30 7.23 0.83
CA GLU A 41 22.48 7.65 0.11
C GLU A 41 22.83 9.13 0.41
N PRO A 42 24.10 9.54 0.26
CA PRO A 42 24.49 10.92 0.49
C PRO A 42 23.63 11.92 -0.28
N GLY A 43 23.00 12.84 0.44
CA GLY A 43 22.17 13.90 -0.14
C GLY A 43 20.69 13.53 -0.34
N MET A 44 20.30 12.28 -0.09
CA MET A 44 18.90 11.85 -0.10
C MET A 44 18.26 12.13 1.26
N ASN A 45 17.03 12.62 1.25
CA ASN A 45 16.29 12.98 2.47
C ASN A 45 14.86 12.40 2.52
N LEU A 46 14.44 11.72 1.47
CA LEU A 46 13.23 10.93 1.44
C LEU A 46 13.58 9.55 0.88
N VAL A 47 13.25 8.52 1.66
CA VAL A 47 13.45 7.13 1.30
C VAL A 47 12.16 6.34 1.53
N GLY A 48 12.05 5.20 0.89
CA GLY A 48 10.92 4.30 1.14
C GLY A 48 11.02 3.04 0.34
N ARG A 49 10.06 2.16 0.57
CA ARG A 49 9.92 0.90 -0.13
C ARG A 49 8.51 0.76 -0.69
N VAL A 50 8.40 0.14 -1.86
CA VAL A 50 7.13 -0.26 -2.45
C VAL A 50 7.06 -1.78 -2.49
N THR A 51 5.97 -2.34 -1.95
CA THR A 51 5.74 -3.79 -1.84
C THR A 51 4.32 -4.15 -2.26
N ASP A 52 4.06 -5.44 -2.52
CA ASP A 52 2.71 -5.97 -2.70
C ASP A 52 2.23 -6.86 -1.52
N GLY A 53 2.97 -6.81 -0.41
CA GLY A 53 2.70 -7.63 0.77
C GLY A 53 3.32 -9.02 0.71
N THR A 54 3.74 -9.49 -0.47
CA THR A 54 4.49 -10.74 -0.65
C THR A 54 5.96 -10.49 -0.96
N GLY A 55 6.29 -9.34 -1.56
CA GLY A 55 7.64 -8.97 -1.92
C GLY A 55 7.79 -7.52 -2.37
N PRO A 56 9.03 -7.12 -2.68
CA PRO A 56 9.32 -5.81 -3.24
C PRO A 56 8.82 -5.69 -4.68
N ILE A 57 8.51 -4.46 -5.09
CA ILE A 57 8.13 -4.15 -6.48
C ILE A 57 9.19 -3.23 -7.08
N GLU A 58 9.87 -3.74 -8.11
CA GLU A 58 10.85 -2.98 -8.89
C GLU A 58 10.18 -2.09 -9.93
N GLY A 59 10.80 -0.94 -10.27
CA GLY A 59 10.39 -0.08 -11.37
C GLY A 59 9.16 0.78 -11.11
N VAL A 60 8.66 0.84 -9.88
CA VAL A 60 7.55 1.73 -9.52
C VAL A 60 8.02 3.18 -9.54
N VAL A 61 7.33 4.01 -10.31
CA VAL A 61 7.62 5.44 -10.36
C VAL A 61 7.11 6.14 -9.10
N VAL A 62 7.97 6.91 -8.46
CA VAL A 62 7.69 7.69 -7.25
C VAL A 62 8.02 9.16 -7.51
N SER A 63 7.16 10.07 -7.05
CA SER A 63 7.32 11.51 -7.28
C SER A 63 6.82 12.34 -6.10
N ASP A 64 7.41 13.52 -5.90
CA ASP A 64 6.91 14.59 -5.01
C ASP A 64 6.20 15.72 -5.80
N GLY A 65 5.96 15.50 -7.11
CA GLY A 65 5.41 16.50 -8.03
C GLY A 65 6.48 17.34 -8.75
N VAL A 66 7.74 17.27 -8.33
CA VAL A 66 8.87 18.01 -8.91
C VAL A 66 9.99 17.05 -9.30
N THR A 67 10.35 16.15 -8.41
CA THR A 67 11.37 15.13 -8.59
C THR A 67 10.70 13.78 -8.87
N VAL A 68 11.31 12.97 -9.73
CA VAL A 68 10.83 11.62 -10.06
C VAL A 68 11.99 10.64 -9.89
N THR A 69 11.68 9.48 -9.32
CA THR A 69 12.60 8.35 -9.20
C THR A 69 11.84 7.04 -9.44
N THR A 70 12.54 5.91 -9.44
CA THR A 70 11.96 4.57 -9.53
C THR A 70 12.48 3.69 -8.42
N THR A 71 11.74 2.67 -8.05
CA THR A 71 12.19 1.65 -7.12
C THR A 71 13.21 0.71 -7.78
N ASP A 72 14.19 0.28 -6.99
CA ASP A 72 15.16 -0.75 -7.36
C ASP A 72 14.61 -2.18 -7.21
N ALA A 73 15.46 -3.20 -7.44
CA ALA A 73 15.09 -4.62 -7.30
C ALA A 73 14.69 -5.03 -5.88
N GLN A 74 15.04 -4.25 -4.86
CA GLN A 74 14.60 -4.40 -3.48
C GLN A 74 13.34 -3.58 -3.16
N GLY A 75 12.73 -2.96 -4.19
CA GLY A 75 11.58 -2.08 -4.07
C GLY A 75 11.90 -0.75 -3.39
N ILE A 76 13.17 -0.42 -3.20
CA ILE A 76 13.60 0.79 -2.51
C ILE A 76 13.68 1.96 -3.49
N TYR A 77 13.19 3.10 -3.05
CA TYR A 77 13.41 4.38 -3.72
C TYR A 77 14.05 5.38 -2.77
N GLN A 78 14.84 6.27 -3.34
CA GLN A 78 15.48 7.36 -2.62
C GLN A 78 15.41 8.61 -3.49
N MET A 79 15.15 9.76 -2.85
CA MET A 79 15.10 11.03 -3.56
C MET A 79 15.42 12.22 -2.66
N ARG A 80 15.86 13.29 -3.27
CA ARG A 80 16.04 14.57 -2.61
C ARG A 80 14.82 15.44 -2.85
N VAL A 81 14.09 15.77 -1.78
CA VAL A 81 12.91 16.64 -1.84
C VAL A 81 13.15 17.94 -1.07
N LYS A 82 12.36 18.97 -1.40
CA LYS A 82 12.35 20.20 -0.62
C LYS A 82 11.73 19.95 0.77
N ARG A 83 12.21 20.63 1.81
CA ARG A 83 11.67 20.48 3.18
C ARG A 83 10.17 20.76 3.31
N ASN A 84 9.65 21.63 2.46
CA ASN A 84 8.24 21.98 2.41
C ASN A 84 7.44 21.18 1.37
N ALA A 85 8.02 20.15 0.75
CA ALA A 85 7.28 19.27 -0.14
C ALA A 85 6.15 18.58 0.63
N PRO A 86 4.88 18.73 0.20
CA PRO A 86 3.74 18.30 1.01
C PRO A 86 3.54 16.80 0.96
N PHE A 87 3.76 16.17 -0.19
CA PHE A 87 3.40 14.77 -0.45
C PHE A 87 4.43 14.08 -1.33
N VAL A 88 4.49 12.77 -1.15
CA VAL A 88 5.09 11.83 -2.11
C VAL A 88 4.01 10.86 -2.55
N PHE A 89 4.02 10.48 -3.82
CA PHE A 89 3.04 9.58 -4.40
C PHE A 89 3.68 8.58 -5.37
N VAL A 90 2.98 7.49 -5.63
CA VAL A 90 3.40 6.44 -6.56
C VAL A 90 2.49 6.41 -7.78
N SER A 91 3.07 6.13 -8.94
CA SER A 91 2.30 5.73 -10.13
C SER A 91 2.12 4.22 -10.10
N VAL A 92 0.86 3.78 -10.06
CA VAL A 92 0.54 2.37 -9.90
C VAL A 92 0.75 1.61 -11.21
N PRO A 93 1.59 0.56 -11.25
CA PRO A 93 1.76 -0.26 -12.44
C PRO A 93 0.48 -1.03 -12.78
N ALA A 94 0.31 -1.40 -14.07
CA ALA A 94 -0.92 -2.01 -14.59
C ALA A 94 -1.31 -3.37 -13.96
N GLU A 95 -0.37 -4.01 -13.26
CA GLU A 95 -0.56 -5.29 -12.58
C GLU A 95 -1.03 -5.16 -11.13
N TYR A 96 -1.19 -3.92 -10.66
CA TYR A 96 -1.51 -3.59 -9.28
C TYR A 96 -2.72 -2.68 -9.18
N GLU A 97 -3.37 -2.74 -8.05
CA GLU A 97 -4.38 -1.77 -7.60
C GLU A 97 -3.89 -0.94 -6.43
N ILE A 98 -4.54 0.19 -6.26
CA ILE A 98 -4.29 1.10 -5.16
C ILE A 98 -5.18 0.66 -4.00
N PRO A 99 -4.63 0.38 -2.81
CA PRO A 99 -5.45 0.20 -1.63
C PRO A 99 -6.32 1.43 -1.37
N VAL A 100 -7.59 1.20 -1.08
CA VAL A 100 -8.56 2.24 -0.73
C VAL A 100 -8.91 2.12 0.75
N GLU A 101 -8.85 3.22 1.48
CA GLU A 101 -9.25 3.29 2.87
C GLU A 101 -10.19 4.48 3.08
N ASN A 102 -11.39 4.23 3.60
CA ASN A 102 -12.45 5.23 3.76
C ASN A 102 -12.78 5.99 2.45
N GLY A 103 -12.85 5.27 1.32
CA GLY A 103 -13.10 5.84 0.01
C GLY A 103 -11.93 6.61 -0.60
N MET A 104 -10.79 6.71 0.08
CA MET A 104 -9.63 7.47 -0.39
C MET A 104 -8.51 6.55 -0.88
N PRO A 105 -8.00 6.75 -2.11
CA PRO A 105 -6.87 5.97 -2.62
C PRO A 105 -5.58 6.29 -1.85
N LYS A 106 -4.82 5.26 -1.50
CA LYS A 106 -3.58 5.36 -0.73
C LYS A 106 -2.32 5.47 -1.62
N ILE A 107 -2.42 6.27 -2.69
CA ILE A 107 -1.30 6.51 -3.61
C ILE A 107 -0.31 7.56 -3.14
N TYR A 108 -0.66 8.32 -2.11
CA TYR A 108 0.18 9.40 -1.59
C TYR A 108 0.35 9.34 -0.08
N LYS A 109 1.46 9.90 0.39
CA LYS A 109 1.75 10.09 1.82
C LYS A 109 2.28 11.49 2.05
N LYS A 110 1.91 12.10 3.18
CA LYS A 110 2.50 13.38 3.61
C LYS A 110 3.98 13.18 3.92
N ILE A 111 4.83 14.06 3.45
CA ILE A 111 6.27 13.99 3.73
C ILE A 111 6.51 14.41 5.18
N ALA A 112 6.09 15.62 5.60
CA ALA A 112 6.17 16.11 6.97
C ALA A 112 7.54 15.87 7.62
N MET A 113 8.60 16.50 7.08
CA MET A 113 9.98 16.33 7.57
C MET A 113 10.14 16.79 9.02
N GLY A 114 9.47 17.89 9.41
CA GLY A 114 9.69 18.49 10.72
C GLY A 114 11.18 18.82 10.93
N ASP A 115 11.72 18.42 12.09
CA ASP A 115 13.14 18.59 12.42
C ASP A 115 14.02 17.43 11.89
N ASN A 116 13.43 16.38 11.31
CA ASN A 116 14.17 15.24 10.79
C ASN A 116 14.83 15.60 9.47
N ASP A 117 16.07 15.16 9.30
CA ASP A 117 16.83 15.34 8.04
C ASP A 117 16.44 14.30 7.00
N VAL A 118 15.92 13.15 7.44
CA VAL A 118 15.47 12.04 6.57
C VAL A 118 14.10 11.58 7.02
N VAL A 119 13.23 11.32 6.05
CA VAL A 119 11.88 10.79 6.29
C VAL A 119 11.68 9.53 5.45
N GLN A 120 11.11 8.50 6.06
CA GLN A 120 10.76 7.26 5.36
C GLN A 120 9.25 7.21 5.07
N ARG A 121 8.90 6.91 3.81
CA ARG A 121 7.51 6.73 3.34
C ARG A 121 7.43 5.50 2.44
N SER A 122 6.89 4.42 2.93
CA SER A 122 6.73 3.17 2.18
C SER A 122 5.30 3.01 1.69
N PHE A 123 5.10 2.28 0.58
CA PHE A 123 3.80 2.03 -0.02
C PHE A 123 3.56 0.54 -0.14
N LYS A 124 2.30 0.14 -0.01
CA LYS A 124 1.84 -1.19 -0.30
C LYS A 124 0.82 -1.11 -1.44
N LEU A 125 1.00 -1.90 -2.48
CA LEU A 125 0.07 -2.06 -3.59
C LEU A 125 -0.55 -3.45 -3.52
N GLU A 126 -1.68 -3.64 -4.17
CA GLU A 126 -2.36 -4.93 -4.24
C GLU A 126 -2.18 -5.53 -5.64
N ARG A 127 -1.62 -6.73 -5.72
CA ARG A 127 -1.44 -7.42 -6.99
C ARG A 127 -2.77 -7.99 -7.47
N THR A 128 -3.21 -7.58 -8.65
CA THR A 128 -4.48 -8.02 -9.26
C THR A 128 -4.31 -8.68 -10.63
N GLY A 129 -3.07 -8.66 -11.15
CA GLY A 129 -2.77 -9.09 -12.51
C GLY A 129 -2.94 -7.96 -13.53
N LYS A 130 -2.33 -8.16 -14.70
CA LYS A 130 -2.30 -7.14 -15.76
C LYS A 130 -3.68 -6.89 -16.34
N LYS A 131 -4.17 -5.67 -16.19
CA LYS A 131 -5.41 -5.18 -16.80
C LYS A 131 -5.10 -4.62 -18.19
N GLU A 132 -5.53 -5.30 -19.24
CA GLU A 132 -5.34 -4.85 -20.62
C GLU A 132 -6.52 -4.00 -21.14
N ARG A 133 -7.64 -4.01 -20.44
CA ARG A 133 -8.84 -3.24 -20.77
C ARG A 133 -9.39 -2.57 -19.51
N PHE A 134 -9.71 -1.30 -19.65
CA PHE A 134 -10.33 -0.53 -18.58
C PHE A 134 -11.24 0.54 -19.16
N THR A 135 -12.21 0.98 -18.38
CA THR A 135 -13.04 2.13 -18.69
C THR A 135 -12.54 3.32 -17.89
N LEU A 136 -12.27 4.42 -18.54
CA LEU A 136 -11.92 5.69 -17.88
C LEU A 136 -13.14 6.61 -17.94
N LEU A 137 -13.63 7.00 -16.77
CA LEU A 137 -14.58 8.08 -16.63
C LEU A 137 -13.84 9.36 -16.28
N ALA A 138 -13.89 10.35 -17.17
CA ALA A 138 -13.30 11.65 -16.93
C ALA A 138 -14.41 12.67 -16.68
N LEU A 139 -14.49 13.17 -15.46
CA LEU A 139 -15.37 14.29 -15.08
C LEU A 139 -14.53 15.56 -15.03
N ALA A 140 -14.94 16.58 -15.77
CA ALA A 140 -14.27 17.85 -15.78
C ALA A 140 -15.16 18.90 -15.11
N ASP A 141 -14.54 19.77 -14.32
CA ASP A 141 -15.16 20.98 -13.74
C ASP A 141 -16.41 20.71 -12.88
N VAL A 142 -16.37 19.66 -12.10
CA VAL A 142 -17.43 19.34 -11.14
C VAL A 142 -17.32 20.33 -9.99
N GLN A 143 -18.10 21.41 -10.05
CA GLN A 143 -18.16 22.43 -9.01
C GLN A 143 -19.21 22.04 -7.98
N ILE A 144 -18.78 21.59 -6.83
CA ILE A 144 -19.64 21.25 -5.70
C ILE A 144 -19.36 22.24 -4.58
N GLY A 145 -20.35 23.07 -4.27
CA GLY A 145 -20.26 24.10 -3.23
C GLY A 145 -21.15 23.83 -2.01
N ARG A 146 -22.07 22.86 -2.11
CA ARG A 146 -23.06 22.56 -1.08
C ARG A 146 -23.29 21.06 -0.93
N ASP A 147 -23.77 20.65 0.25
CA ASP A 147 -24.02 19.24 0.58
C ASP A 147 -25.12 18.60 -0.29
N ASP A 148 -26.13 19.37 -0.70
CA ASP A 148 -27.17 18.89 -1.61
C ASP A 148 -26.63 18.56 -3.02
N GLU A 149 -25.62 19.28 -3.48
CA GLU A 149 -24.95 19.02 -4.75
C GLU A 149 -24.08 17.76 -4.69
N VAL A 150 -23.49 17.45 -3.53
CA VAL A 150 -22.81 16.16 -3.29
C VAL A 150 -23.80 15.02 -3.42
N THR A 151 -24.95 15.14 -2.75
CA THR A 151 -26.01 14.11 -2.79
C THR A 151 -26.52 13.90 -4.21
N MET A 152 -26.76 14.97 -4.95
CA MET A 152 -27.20 14.89 -6.35
C MET A 152 -26.15 14.21 -7.24
N LEU A 153 -24.87 14.51 -7.06
CA LEU A 153 -23.81 13.86 -7.81
C LEU A 153 -23.77 12.35 -7.50
N ASP A 154 -23.82 11.97 -6.25
CA ASP A 154 -23.66 10.58 -5.79
C ASP A 154 -24.90 9.73 -6.09
N GLU A 155 -26.11 10.27 -5.91
CA GLU A 155 -27.36 9.52 -6.04
C GLU A 155 -27.98 9.57 -7.43
N GLU A 156 -27.79 10.67 -8.17
CA GLU A 156 -28.48 10.90 -9.44
C GLU A 156 -27.55 10.81 -10.66
N VAL A 157 -26.31 11.28 -10.55
CA VAL A 157 -25.39 11.38 -11.69
C VAL A 157 -24.49 10.14 -11.79
N LEU A 158 -23.76 9.80 -10.73
CA LEU A 158 -22.81 8.68 -10.78
C LEU A 158 -23.45 7.33 -11.12
N PRO A 159 -24.64 6.97 -10.64
CA PRO A 159 -25.28 5.70 -11.01
C PRO A 159 -25.64 5.58 -12.49
N LEU A 160 -25.73 6.69 -13.24
CA LEU A 160 -25.99 6.69 -14.66
C LEU A 160 -24.72 6.45 -15.50
N LEU A 161 -23.54 6.52 -14.87
CA LEU A 161 -22.25 6.50 -15.55
C LEU A 161 -21.48 5.17 -15.34
N ILE A 162 -21.98 4.29 -14.47
CA ILE A 162 -21.30 3.01 -14.09
C ILE A 162 -21.99 1.79 -14.71
#